data_091b30e79fb8d0114a11cc413baa99bb
#
_entry.id   091b30e79fb8d0114a11cc413baa99bb
#
_cell.length_a   1.000
_cell.length_b   1.000
_cell.length_c   1.000
_cell.angle_alpha   90.00
_cell.angle_beta   90.00
_cell.angle_gamma   90.00
#
_symmetry.space_group_name_H-M   'P 1'
#
loop_
_entity.id
_entity.type
_entity.pdbx_description
1 polymer ?
#
loop_
_entity_poly.entity_id
_entity_poly.type
_entity_poly.pdbx_seq_one_letter_code
_entity_poly.pdbx_strand_id
1 'polypeptide(L)'
;MMAMINSKVVHRSNLLLDHRYGADLVYDEMILLGPDPSDGSGDMSVDPGLQPGEGPTREQREAGHYDIVFRGEDGQGSVVEVEVAADLDPGYGSTSRIIGEAALCLLDTTGTGGCLTPAVAMGASLVDRLRDHAGPRITVTEAP
;
A
#
# COMPACT_ATOMS: atom_id res chain seq x y z
N MET A 1 11.19 5.97 4.67
CA MET A 1 11.00 4.52 4.80
C MET A 1 10.07 4.23 5.97
N MET A 2 8.96 3.52 5.73
CA MET A 2 7.87 3.34 6.70
C MET A 2 7.90 1.98 7.40
N ALA A 3 8.91 1.13 7.12
CA ALA A 3 9.03 -0.22 7.64
C ALA A 3 8.81 -0.33 9.17
N MET A 4 9.32 0.62 9.95
CA MET A 4 9.11 0.64 11.41
C MET A 4 7.64 0.76 11.84
N ILE A 5 6.79 1.34 10.99
CA ILE A 5 5.35 1.50 11.25
C ILE A 5 4.59 0.37 10.58
N ASN A 6 4.87 0.13 9.29
CA ASN A 6 4.13 -0.83 8.48
C ASN A 6 4.35 -2.27 8.95
N SER A 7 5.55 -2.63 9.42
CA SER A 7 5.81 -3.95 10.01
C SER A 7 4.85 -4.29 11.14
N LYS A 8 4.49 -3.32 11.98
CA LYS A 8 3.53 -3.52 13.08
C LYS A 8 2.14 -3.86 12.57
N VAL A 9 1.72 -3.22 11.47
CA VAL A 9 0.41 -3.47 10.84
C VAL A 9 0.40 -4.83 10.14
N VAL A 10 1.48 -5.17 9.42
CA VAL A 10 1.61 -6.45 8.73
C VAL A 10 1.66 -7.61 9.72
N HIS A 11 2.50 -7.55 10.75
CA HIS A 11 2.58 -8.59 11.77
C HIS A 11 1.28 -8.71 12.58
N ARG A 12 0.59 -7.57 12.86
CA ARG A 12 -0.73 -7.63 13.49
C ARG A 12 -1.74 -8.34 12.61
N SER A 13 -1.74 -8.07 11.31
CA SER A 13 -2.62 -8.76 10.36
C SER A 13 -2.34 -10.26 10.35
N ASN A 14 -1.07 -10.65 10.29
CA ASN A 14 -0.65 -12.05 10.33
C ASN A 14 -1.12 -12.75 11.61
N LEU A 15 -0.93 -12.12 12.77
CA LEU A 15 -1.39 -12.65 14.06
C LEU A 15 -2.92 -12.85 14.08
N LEU A 16 -3.68 -11.85 13.63
CA LEU A 16 -5.14 -11.90 13.61
C LEU A 16 -5.70 -12.90 12.58
N LEU A 17 -4.91 -13.28 11.59
CA LEU A 17 -5.20 -14.30 10.58
C LEU A 17 -4.61 -15.68 10.95
N ASP A 18 -4.29 -15.89 12.23
CA ASP A 18 -3.72 -17.17 12.74
C ASP A 18 -2.43 -17.55 11.99
N HIS A 19 -1.53 -16.57 11.81
CA HIS A 19 -0.24 -16.73 11.15
C HIS A 19 -0.33 -17.26 9.70
N ARG A 20 -1.35 -16.84 8.98
CA ARG A 20 -1.58 -17.25 7.58
C ARG A 20 -0.38 -16.98 6.65
N TYR A 21 0.45 -15.99 6.97
CA TYR A 21 1.66 -15.63 6.20
C TYR A 21 2.94 -16.29 6.75
N GLY A 22 2.80 -17.28 7.64
CA GLY A 22 3.90 -17.91 8.35
C GLY A 22 4.16 -17.31 9.74
N ALA A 23 4.49 -18.15 10.71
CA ALA A 23 4.82 -17.71 12.07
C ALA A 23 6.19 -17.01 12.13
N ASP A 24 7.03 -17.27 11.15
CA ASP A 24 8.37 -16.76 10.95
C ASP A 24 8.45 -15.64 9.90
N LEU A 25 7.29 -15.04 9.53
CA LEU A 25 7.23 -13.94 8.59
C LEU A 25 8.25 -12.84 8.91
N VAL A 26 9.08 -12.51 7.94
CA VAL A 26 9.95 -11.34 7.96
C VAL A 26 9.41 -10.32 6.99
N TYR A 27 9.30 -9.07 7.42
CA TYR A 27 8.81 -7.97 6.59
C TYR A 27 9.82 -6.81 6.61
N ASP A 28 10.18 -6.32 5.45
CA ASP A 28 11.02 -5.13 5.29
C ASP A 28 10.59 -4.31 4.08
N GLU A 29 11.10 -3.09 3.95
CA GLU A 29 10.83 -2.17 2.88
C GLU A 29 12.12 -1.50 2.40
N MET A 30 12.21 -1.30 1.09
CA MET A 30 13.30 -0.57 0.48
C MET A 30 12.76 0.38 -0.61
N ILE A 31 13.51 1.40 -0.90
CA ILE A 31 13.26 2.30 -2.02
C ILE A 31 14.18 1.85 -3.15
N LEU A 32 13.60 1.55 -4.30
CA LEU A 32 14.36 1.30 -5.52
C LEU A 32 14.73 2.66 -6.11
N LEU A 33 16.01 2.97 -6.11
CA LEU A 33 16.53 4.14 -6.80
C LEU A 33 16.68 3.78 -8.28
N GLY A 34 16.29 4.71 -9.16
CA GLY A 34 16.57 4.60 -10.59
C GLY A 34 18.06 4.58 -10.89
N PRO A 35 18.45 4.33 -12.14
CA PRO A 35 19.87 4.32 -12.57
C PRO A 35 20.57 5.68 -12.34
N ASP A 36 19.81 6.76 -12.23
CA ASP A 36 20.32 8.08 -11.83
C ASP A 36 19.63 8.51 -10.51
N PRO A 37 20.35 8.46 -9.37
CA PRO A 37 19.81 8.89 -8.08
C PRO A 37 19.42 10.38 -8.03
N SER A 38 19.82 11.17 -9.02
CA SER A 38 19.50 12.60 -9.11
C SER A 38 18.16 12.88 -9.80
N ASP A 39 17.48 11.88 -10.35
CA ASP A 39 16.19 12.04 -11.04
C ASP A 39 15.01 12.33 -10.07
N GLY A 40 15.26 12.34 -8.75
CA GLY A 40 14.25 12.58 -7.74
C GLY A 40 13.28 11.41 -7.52
N SER A 41 13.50 10.28 -8.21
CA SER A 41 12.73 9.06 -7.96
C SER A 41 12.98 8.60 -6.52
N GLY A 42 11.95 8.64 -5.70
CA GLY A 42 12.03 8.30 -4.27
C GLY A 42 12.16 9.50 -3.33
N ASP A 43 12.15 10.72 -3.82
CA ASP A 43 12.04 11.90 -2.94
C ASP A 43 10.60 12.00 -2.41
N MET A 44 10.44 11.55 -1.17
CA MET A 44 9.19 11.69 -0.41
C MET A 44 9.26 12.92 0.50
N SER A 45 10.11 13.89 0.21
CA SER A 45 10.22 15.10 1.00
C SER A 45 8.93 15.92 0.89
N VAL A 46 8.41 16.32 2.02
CA VAL A 46 7.35 17.33 2.09
C VAL A 46 7.99 18.66 1.69
N ASP A 47 7.36 19.38 0.76
CA ASP A 47 7.80 20.73 0.40
C ASP A 47 7.94 21.59 1.67
N PRO A 48 9.15 22.04 2.02
CA PRO A 48 9.36 22.80 3.26
C PRO A 48 8.66 24.17 3.26
N GLY A 49 8.11 24.60 2.12
CA GLY A 49 7.31 25.82 2.00
C GLY A 49 5.85 25.68 2.42
N LEU A 50 5.33 24.47 2.58
CA LEU A 50 3.94 24.23 2.95
C LEU A 50 3.71 24.54 4.44
N GLN A 51 2.61 25.24 4.73
CA GLN A 51 2.19 25.47 6.10
C GLN A 51 1.41 24.26 6.64
N PRO A 52 1.35 24.06 7.96
CA PRO A 52 0.52 23.01 8.56
C PRO A 52 -0.93 23.11 8.09
N GLY A 53 -1.45 22.03 7.51
CA GLY A 53 -2.79 21.95 6.94
C GLY A 53 -2.86 22.24 5.44
N GLU A 54 -1.76 22.68 4.82
CA GLU A 54 -1.63 22.78 3.37
C GLU A 54 -1.14 21.46 2.79
N GLY A 55 -1.53 21.19 1.55
CA GLY A 55 -1.08 20.03 0.79
C GLY A 55 -0.65 20.44 -0.62
N PRO A 56 -0.24 19.48 -1.45
CA PRO A 56 0.14 19.75 -2.84
C PRO A 56 -1.03 20.35 -3.62
N THR A 57 -0.73 21.18 -4.60
CA THR A 57 -1.74 21.74 -5.50
C THR A 57 -2.46 20.62 -6.27
N ARG A 58 -3.57 20.98 -6.92
CA ARG A 58 -4.29 20.00 -7.74
C ARG A 58 -3.41 19.46 -8.88
N GLU A 59 -2.67 20.36 -9.53
CA GLU A 59 -1.77 20.04 -10.63
C GLU A 59 -0.66 19.08 -10.17
N GLN A 60 -0.07 19.31 -8.99
CA GLN A 60 0.94 18.41 -8.41
C GLN A 60 0.36 17.04 -8.11
N ARG A 61 -0.85 16.97 -7.55
CA ARG A 61 -1.52 15.68 -7.28
C ARG A 61 -1.84 14.90 -8.54
N GLU A 62 -2.29 15.60 -9.60
CA GLU A 62 -2.64 14.99 -10.88
C GLU A 62 -1.41 14.60 -11.72
N ALA A 63 -0.25 15.23 -11.48
CA ALA A 63 1.02 14.91 -12.14
C ALA A 63 1.81 13.80 -11.42
N GLY A 64 1.42 13.46 -10.18
CA GLY A 64 2.09 12.44 -9.39
C GLY A 64 1.83 11.03 -9.91
N HIS A 65 2.72 10.12 -9.56
CA HIS A 65 2.57 8.68 -9.82
C HIS A 65 3.36 7.89 -8.77
N TYR A 66 3.07 6.62 -8.66
CA TYR A 66 3.87 5.70 -7.86
C TYR A 66 3.76 4.27 -8.39
N ASP A 67 4.83 3.52 -8.14
CA ASP A 67 4.93 2.10 -8.38
C ASP A 67 5.47 1.43 -7.11
N ILE A 68 4.75 0.41 -6.63
CA ILE A 68 5.13 -0.37 -5.46
C ILE A 68 5.14 -1.83 -5.86
N VAL A 69 6.25 -2.53 -5.60
CA VAL A 69 6.35 -3.97 -5.78
C VAL A 69 6.39 -4.64 -4.42
N PHE A 70 5.43 -5.51 -4.19
CA PHE A 70 5.43 -6.43 -3.05
C PHE A 70 6.01 -7.76 -3.53
N ARG A 71 7.09 -8.23 -2.88
CA ARG A 71 7.71 -9.51 -3.19
C ARG A 71 7.61 -10.40 -1.97
N GLY A 72 6.93 -11.51 -2.12
CA GLY A 72 6.88 -12.60 -1.14
C GLY A 72 7.72 -13.77 -1.60
N GLU A 73 8.50 -14.36 -0.67
CA GLU A 73 9.31 -15.55 -0.92
C GLU A 73 9.05 -16.55 0.21
N ASP A 74 8.78 -17.79 -0.15
CA ASP A 74 8.64 -18.88 0.83
C ASP A 74 9.99 -19.56 1.11
N GLY A 75 10.05 -20.40 2.15
CA GLY A 75 11.25 -21.16 2.50
C GLY A 75 11.68 -22.23 1.48
N GLN A 76 10.95 -22.39 0.37
CA GLN A 76 11.21 -23.32 -0.73
C GLN A 76 11.72 -22.60 -1.98
N GLY A 77 11.75 -21.26 -1.97
CA GLY A 77 12.22 -20.43 -3.06
C GLY A 77 11.12 -20.06 -4.07
N SER A 78 9.84 -20.35 -3.77
CA SER A 78 8.75 -19.84 -4.59
C SER A 78 8.60 -18.35 -4.37
N VAL A 79 8.38 -17.59 -5.45
CA VAL A 79 8.29 -16.14 -5.42
C VAL A 79 6.96 -15.70 -5.99
N VAL A 80 6.29 -14.79 -5.29
CA VAL A 80 5.11 -14.07 -5.78
C VAL A 80 5.40 -12.58 -5.74
N GLU A 81 5.12 -11.89 -6.83
CA GLU A 81 5.22 -10.44 -6.90
C GLU A 81 3.84 -9.83 -7.16
N VAL A 82 3.56 -8.76 -6.45
CA VAL A 82 2.35 -7.96 -6.65
C VAL A 82 2.79 -6.52 -6.90
N GLU A 83 2.47 -6.00 -8.08
CA GLU A 83 2.69 -4.61 -8.44
C GLU A 83 1.43 -3.80 -8.17
N VAL A 84 1.60 -2.66 -7.51
CA VAL A 84 0.54 -1.66 -7.27
C VAL A 84 1.03 -0.32 -7.80
N ALA A 85 0.41 0.16 -8.88
CA ALA A 85 0.78 1.40 -9.54
C ALA A 85 -0.41 2.34 -9.69
N ALA A 86 -0.20 3.65 -9.58
CA ALA A 86 -1.24 4.63 -9.85
C ALA A 86 -0.68 5.94 -10.40
N ASP A 87 -1.49 6.61 -11.23
CA ASP A 87 -1.19 7.87 -11.90
C ASP A 87 -1.75 9.06 -11.10
N LEU A 88 -1.45 9.10 -9.81
CA LEU A 88 -1.77 10.17 -8.87
C LEU A 88 -0.72 10.20 -7.78
N ASP A 89 -0.53 11.36 -7.14
CA ASP A 89 0.37 11.44 -6.01
C ASP A 89 -0.03 10.46 -4.90
N PRO A 90 0.92 9.75 -4.29
CA PRO A 90 0.64 8.75 -3.26
C PRO A 90 0.12 9.36 -1.96
N GLY A 91 0.50 10.62 -1.66
CA GLY A 91 0.22 11.26 -0.38
C GLY A 91 -1.24 11.65 -0.21
N TYR A 92 -1.77 12.41 -1.15
CA TYR A 92 -3.12 13.00 -1.06
C TYR A 92 -4.05 12.52 -2.18
N GLY A 93 -3.57 12.48 -3.42
CA GLY A 93 -4.40 12.13 -4.58
C GLY A 93 -4.92 10.70 -4.52
N SER A 94 -4.02 9.75 -4.38
CA SER A 94 -4.37 8.33 -4.30
C SER A 94 -4.95 7.97 -2.93
N THR A 95 -4.33 8.41 -1.84
CA THR A 95 -4.76 8.06 -0.48
C THR A 95 -6.19 8.53 -0.19
N SER A 96 -6.61 9.71 -0.68
CA SER A 96 -7.99 10.18 -0.48
C SER A 96 -9.04 9.26 -1.13
N ARG A 97 -8.73 8.70 -2.30
CA ARG A 97 -9.60 7.70 -2.97
C ARG A 97 -9.60 6.37 -2.24
N ILE A 98 -8.41 5.90 -1.85
CA ILE A 98 -8.24 4.64 -1.13
C ILE A 98 -9.03 4.65 0.19
N ILE A 99 -8.94 5.73 0.98
CA ILE A 99 -9.65 5.80 2.27
C ILE A 99 -11.17 5.91 2.07
N GLY A 100 -11.61 6.63 1.03
CA GLY A 100 -13.04 6.72 0.69
C GLY A 100 -13.61 5.35 0.32
N GLU A 101 -12.94 4.62 -0.57
CA GLU A 101 -13.37 3.28 -0.98
C GLU A 101 -13.24 2.25 0.15
N ALA A 102 -12.23 2.36 1.01
CA ALA A 102 -12.11 1.50 2.19
C ALA A 102 -13.27 1.74 3.18
N ALA A 103 -13.69 3.00 3.38
CA ALA A 103 -14.84 3.31 4.23
C ALA A 103 -16.13 2.71 3.66
N LEU A 104 -16.36 2.81 2.34
CA LEU A 104 -17.52 2.20 1.68
C LEU A 104 -17.46 0.67 1.76
N CYS A 105 -16.28 0.07 1.54
CA CYS A 105 -16.08 -1.37 1.69
C CYS A 105 -16.43 -1.85 3.11
N LEU A 106 -16.03 -1.07 4.11
CA LEU A 106 -16.30 -1.41 5.51
C LEU A 106 -17.80 -1.40 5.85
N LEU A 107 -18.61 -0.53 5.21
CA LEU A 107 -20.06 -0.52 5.38
C LEU A 107 -20.73 -1.79 4.85
N ASP A 108 -20.16 -2.37 3.79
CA ASP A 108 -20.66 -3.60 3.18
C ASP A 108 -20.10 -4.88 3.84
N THR A 109 -19.14 -4.72 4.76
CA THR A 109 -18.47 -5.84 5.41
C THR A 109 -19.33 -6.37 6.58
N THR A 110 -19.62 -7.66 6.54
CA THR A 110 -20.27 -8.36 7.64
C THR A 110 -19.23 -9.17 8.42
N GLY A 111 -18.98 -8.82 9.66
CA GLY A 111 -17.98 -9.51 10.47
C GLY A 111 -18.02 -9.12 11.94
N THR A 112 -17.18 -9.77 12.72
CA THR A 112 -17.03 -9.45 14.14
C THR A 112 -16.30 -8.12 14.27
N GLY A 113 -16.88 -7.16 14.96
CA GLY A 113 -16.24 -5.88 15.27
C GLY A 113 -14.98 -6.07 16.11
N GLY A 114 -14.13 -5.04 16.13
CA GLY A 114 -12.92 -5.06 16.93
C GLY A 114 -11.87 -4.09 16.43
N CYS A 115 -10.70 -4.12 17.05
CA CYS A 115 -9.53 -3.35 16.58
C CYS A 115 -8.79 -4.18 15.51
N LEU A 116 -9.27 -4.14 14.28
CA LEU A 116 -8.79 -4.92 13.14
C LEU A 116 -7.94 -4.05 12.22
N THR A 117 -7.06 -4.68 11.45
CA THR A 117 -6.42 -4.03 10.31
C THR A 117 -7.34 -4.10 9.08
N PRO A 118 -7.20 -3.20 8.09
CA PRO A 118 -8.00 -3.26 6.86
C PRO A 118 -7.94 -4.61 6.14
N ALA A 119 -6.76 -5.22 6.10
CA ALA A 119 -6.56 -6.55 5.50
C ALA A 119 -7.39 -7.64 6.19
N VAL A 120 -7.47 -7.58 7.53
CA VAL A 120 -8.26 -8.55 8.33
C VAL A 120 -9.75 -8.27 8.23
N ALA A 121 -10.15 -7.00 8.26
CA ALA A 121 -11.55 -6.62 8.25
C ALA A 121 -12.23 -6.86 6.90
N MET A 122 -11.53 -6.56 5.81
CA MET A 122 -12.13 -6.49 4.47
C MET A 122 -11.51 -7.47 3.45
N GLY A 123 -10.24 -7.87 3.66
CA GLY A 123 -9.57 -8.87 2.84
C GLY A 123 -9.61 -8.57 1.33
N ALA A 124 -9.96 -9.59 0.54
CA ALA A 124 -10.01 -9.51 -0.92
C ALA A 124 -11.04 -8.47 -1.42
N SER A 125 -12.15 -8.29 -0.71
CA SER A 125 -13.19 -7.31 -1.10
C SER A 125 -12.64 -5.89 -1.17
N LEU A 126 -11.71 -5.53 -0.27
CA LEU A 126 -11.03 -4.23 -0.35
C LEU A 126 -10.15 -4.14 -1.60
N VAL A 127 -9.39 -5.18 -1.90
CA VAL A 127 -8.49 -5.20 -3.08
C VAL A 127 -9.29 -5.03 -4.37
N ASP A 128 -10.38 -5.78 -4.52
CA ASP A 128 -11.25 -5.68 -5.70
C ASP A 128 -11.86 -4.29 -5.82
N ARG A 129 -12.38 -3.75 -4.71
CA ARG A 129 -12.96 -2.42 -4.71
C ARG A 129 -11.95 -1.31 -5.04
N LEU A 130 -10.73 -1.39 -4.50
CA LEU A 130 -9.66 -0.44 -4.81
C LEU A 130 -9.27 -0.49 -6.29
N ARG A 131 -9.17 -1.69 -6.86
CA ARG A 131 -8.90 -1.89 -8.29
C ARG A 131 -9.98 -1.26 -9.17
N ASP A 132 -11.24 -1.44 -8.80
CA ASP A 132 -12.37 -1.03 -9.62
C ASP A 132 -12.71 0.46 -9.49
N HIS A 133 -12.43 1.09 -8.34
CA HIS A 133 -12.96 2.42 -8.02
C HIS A 133 -11.92 3.45 -7.56
N ALA A 134 -10.79 3.03 -6.99
CA ALA A 134 -9.81 3.97 -6.44
C ALA A 134 -8.69 4.36 -7.44
N GLY A 135 -8.54 3.59 -8.53
CA GLY A 135 -7.61 3.86 -9.61
C GLY A 135 -6.28 3.11 -9.61
N PRO A 136 -5.80 2.48 -8.52
CA PRO A 136 -4.58 1.68 -8.61
C PRO A 136 -4.75 0.48 -9.53
N ARG A 137 -3.74 0.24 -10.36
CA ARG A 137 -3.57 -1.03 -11.08
C ARG A 137 -2.91 -2.02 -10.13
N ILE A 138 -3.48 -3.19 -9.97
CA ILE A 138 -2.94 -4.25 -9.10
C ILE A 138 -2.73 -5.48 -9.98
N THR A 139 -1.47 -5.84 -10.18
CA THR A 139 -1.05 -6.97 -11.02
C THR A 139 -0.33 -8.00 -10.17
N VAL A 140 -0.71 -9.26 -10.29
CA VAL A 140 -0.05 -10.38 -9.61
C VAL A 140 0.76 -11.15 -10.65
N THR A 141 2.04 -11.38 -10.35
CA THR A 141 2.94 -12.18 -11.17
C THR A 141 3.52 -13.29 -10.30
N GLU A 142 3.31 -14.52 -10.70
CA GLU A 142 3.98 -15.66 -10.08
C GLU A 142 5.27 -15.92 -10.87
N ALA A 143 6.40 -15.91 -10.17
CA ALA A 143 7.66 -16.37 -10.76
C ALA A 143 7.75 -17.89 -10.62
N PRO A 144 8.17 -18.59 -11.67
CA PRO A 144 8.31 -20.05 -11.67
C PRO A 144 9.37 -20.54 -10.69
#